data_55296f9cf1568a76b2e876f74456f58e
#
_entry.id   55296f9cf1568a76b2e876f74456f58e
#
_cell.length_a   1.000
_cell.length_b   1.000
_cell.length_c   1.000
_cell.angle_alpha   90.00
_cell.angle_beta   90.00
_cell.angle_gamma   90.00
#
_symmetry.space_group_name_H-M   'P 1'
#
loop_
_entity.id
_entity.type
_entity.pdbx_description
1 polymer ?
#
loop_
_entity_poly.entity_id
_entity_poly.type
_entity_poly.pdbx_seq_one_letter_code
_entity_poly.pdbx_strand_id
1 'polypeptide(L)'
;LKYHKNIHTIRYNKNGVWDKRYKDIASGKKYLSVREWTGRPYNSEQREFAQYEKIGLQHITMTYGSDDAVPQVWIDNKKVPVEVVAKNDGLSVENFVEWFFGNSKSNVFEGVIVHFSSFRY
;
A
#
# COMPACT_ATOMS: atom_id res chain seq x y z
N LEU A 1 -17.68 3.03 6.03
CA LEU A 1 -16.52 2.21 6.22
C LEU A 1 -15.24 2.97 6.00
N LYS A 2 -14.27 2.62 6.77
CA LYS A 2 -12.96 3.28 6.75
C LYS A 2 -12.23 3.10 5.42
N TYR A 3 -12.51 2.02 4.72
CA TYR A 3 -11.86 1.68 3.45
C TYR A 3 -12.13 2.68 2.34
N HIS A 4 -13.25 3.38 2.41
CA HIS A 4 -13.63 4.38 1.39
C HIS A 4 -12.69 5.57 1.35
N LYS A 5 -11.92 5.77 2.41
CA LYS A 5 -11.00 6.90 2.52
C LYS A 5 -9.63 6.58 1.94
N ASN A 6 -9.36 5.31 1.64
CA ASN A 6 -8.11 4.91 1.01
C ASN A 6 -8.19 5.18 -0.48
N ILE A 7 -7.13 5.74 -1.02
CA ILE A 7 -6.98 5.87 -2.47
C ILE A 7 -5.92 4.93 -3.00
N HIS A 8 -5.18 4.27 -2.12
CA HIS A 8 -4.17 3.29 -2.50
C HIS A 8 -3.89 2.32 -1.36
N THR A 9 -3.12 1.30 -1.66
CA THR A 9 -2.56 0.38 -0.67
C THR A 9 -1.07 0.16 -0.97
N ILE A 10 -0.31 -0.20 0.06
CA ILE A 10 1.13 -0.41 -0.05
C ILE A 10 1.43 -1.88 0.19
N ARG A 11 2.23 -2.48 -0.68
CA ARG A 11 2.53 -3.92 -0.63
C ARG A 11 4.01 -4.18 -0.88
N TYR A 12 4.53 -5.27 -0.29
CA TYR A 12 5.83 -5.80 -0.67
C TYR A 12 5.80 -6.23 -2.13
N ASN A 13 6.91 -6.02 -2.80
CA ASN A 13 7.06 -6.40 -4.21
C ASN A 13 8.16 -7.43 -4.39
N LYS A 14 8.12 -8.49 -3.58
CA LYS A 14 9.12 -9.55 -3.63
C LYS A 14 9.15 -10.19 -5.02
N ASN A 15 10.35 -10.23 -5.62
CA ASN A 15 10.56 -10.81 -6.95
C ASN A 15 9.74 -10.13 -8.05
N GLY A 16 9.32 -8.90 -7.86
CA GLY A 16 8.55 -8.16 -8.87
C GLY A 16 7.14 -8.67 -9.08
N VAL A 17 6.54 -9.31 -8.07
CA VAL A 17 5.21 -9.91 -8.20
C VAL A 17 4.13 -8.88 -8.58
N TRP A 18 4.23 -7.65 -8.09
CA TRP A 18 3.27 -6.61 -8.41
C TRP A 18 3.48 -6.02 -9.80
N ASP A 19 4.72 -6.00 -10.29
CA ASP A 19 4.99 -5.58 -11.66
C ASP A 19 4.30 -6.53 -12.64
N LYS A 20 4.36 -7.82 -12.37
CA LYS A 20 3.68 -8.82 -13.18
C LYS A 20 2.16 -8.69 -13.10
N ARG A 21 1.63 -8.52 -11.88
CA ARG A 21 0.19 -8.32 -11.67
C ARG A 21 -0.30 -7.08 -12.39
N TYR A 22 0.47 -6.01 -12.32
CA TYR A 22 0.13 -4.77 -13.00
C TYR A 22 0.03 -4.97 -14.52
N LYS A 23 0.98 -5.68 -15.12
CA LYS A 23 0.95 -5.99 -16.55
C LYS A 23 -0.28 -6.82 -16.92
N ASP A 24 -0.64 -7.80 -16.12
CA ASP A 24 -1.80 -8.65 -16.36
C ASP A 24 -3.11 -7.84 -16.29
N ILE A 25 -3.21 -6.92 -15.34
CA ILE A 25 -4.38 -6.04 -15.21
C ILE A 25 -4.44 -5.05 -16.36
N ALA A 26 -3.31 -4.43 -16.72
CA ALA A 26 -3.24 -3.48 -17.81
C ALA A 26 -3.58 -4.11 -19.17
N SER A 27 -3.27 -5.39 -19.34
CA SER A 27 -3.59 -6.12 -20.58
C SER A 27 -5.02 -6.65 -20.63
N GLY A 28 -5.80 -6.47 -19.57
CA GLY A 28 -7.18 -6.93 -19.49
C GLY A 28 -7.35 -8.40 -19.13
N LYS A 29 -6.25 -9.11 -18.82
CA LYS A 29 -6.31 -10.53 -18.46
C LYS A 29 -6.84 -10.78 -17.06
N LYS A 30 -6.65 -9.81 -16.17
CA LYS A 30 -7.04 -9.90 -14.76
C LYS A 30 -7.59 -8.58 -14.28
N TYR A 31 -8.25 -8.61 -13.14
CA TYR A 31 -8.66 -7.41 -12.43
C TYR A 31 -8.16 -7.49 -10.99
N LEU A 32 -8.07 -6.35 -10.31
CA LEU A 32 -7.74 -6.31 -8.89
C LEU A 32 -9.02 -6.49 -8.09
N SER A 33 -9.04 -7.50 -7.23
CA SER A 33 -10.13 -7.76 -6.31
C SER A 33 -9.73 -7.26 -4.93
N VAL A 34 -10.49 -6.33 -4.38
CA VAL A 34 -10.29 -5.84 -3.02
C VAL A 34 -11.28 -6.58 -2.12
N ARG A 35 -10.76 -7.27 -1.11
CA ARG A 35 -11.57 -8.13 -0.23
C ARG A 35 -11.50 -7.66 1.21
N GLU A 36 -12.55 -7.94 1.95
CA GLU A 36 -12.61 -7.71 3.39
C GLU A 36 -13.20 -8.92 4.08
N TRP A 37 -12.88 -9.06 5.36
CA TRP A 37 -13.50 -10.11 6.18
C TRP A 37 -14.93 -9.70 6.54
N THR A 38 -15.85 -10.66 6.47
CA THR A 38 -17.25 -10.41 6.84
C THR A 38 -17.47 -10.40 8.34
N GLY A 39 -16.47 -10.85 9.09
CA GLY A 39 -16.50 -10.87 10.55
C GLY A 39 -15.07 -10.91 11.08
N ARG A 40 -14.77 -11.82 11.99
CA ARG A 40 -13.43 -11.97 12.54
C ARG A 40 -12.42 -12.35 11.46
N PRO A 41 -11.25 -11.71 11.42
CA PRO A 41 -10.19 -12.11 10.50
C PRO A 41 -9.85 -13.59 10.67
N TYR A 42 -9.72 -14.31 9.54
CA TYR A 42 -9.41 -15.74 9.46
C TYR A 42 -10.48 -16.69 10.03
N ASN A 43 -11.50 -16.17 10.69
CA ASN A 43 -12.61 -16.95 11.26
C ASN A 43 -13.95 -16.62 10.61
N SER A 44 -13.93 -15.97 9.45
CA SER A 44 -15.13 -15.63 8.70
C SER A 44 -14.80 -15.68 7.22
N GLU A 45 -15.81 -15.54 6.39
CA GLU A 45 -15.61 -15.50 4.94
C GLU A 45 -15.08 -14.15 4.51
N GLN A 46 -14.26 -14.15 3.45
CA GLN A 46 -13.88 -12.93 2.75
C GLN A 46 -14.94 -12.56 1.74
N ARG A 47 -15.25 -11.29 1.68
CA ARG A 47 -16.17 -10.75 0.68
C ARG A 47 -15.42 -9.78 -0.23
N GLU A 48 -15.63 -9.91 -1.53
CA GLU A 48 -15.07 -8.96 -2.47
C GLU A 48 -15.76 -7.61 -2.28
N PHE A 49 -14.94 -6.60 -1.96
CA PHE A 49 -15.42 -5.24 -1.71
C PHE A 49 -15.52 -4.44 -2.99
N ALA A 50 -14.54 -4.58 -3.88
CA ALA A 50 -14.48 -3.84 -5.14
C ALA A 50 -13.61 -4.58 -6.14
N GLN A 51 -13.85 -4.30 -7.43
CA GLN A 51 -13.02 -4.79 -8.53
C GLN A 51 -12.49 -3.59 -9.29
N TYR A 52 -11.21 -3.65 -9.66
CA TYR A 52 -10.56 -2.60 -10.44
C TYR A 52 -9.93 -3.23 -11.67
N GLU A 53 -10.39 -2.81 -12.84
CA GLU A 53 -9.84 -3.23 -14.12
C GLU A 53 -8.58 -2.43 -14.49
N LYS A 54 -8.39 -1.30 -13.83
CA LYS A 54 -7.23 -0.43 -14.03
C LYS A 54 -6.68 -0.03 -12.68
N ILE A 55 -5.37 -0.14 -12.53
CA ILE A 55 -4.65 0.31 -11.34
C ILE A 55 -3.41 1.07 -11.76
N GLY A 56 -2.84 1.81 -10.83
CA GLY A 56 -1.53 2.43 -11.02
C GLY A 56 -0.51 1.79 -10.09
N LEU A 57 0.75 1.90 -10.43
CA LEU A 57 1.84 1.36 -9.64
C LEU A 57 2.96 2.39 -9.53
N GLN A 58 3.37 2.68 -8.29
CA GLN A 58 4.57 3.50 -8.03
C GLN A 58 5.44 2.76 -7.03
N HIS A 59 6.75 2.89 -7.17
CA HIS A 59 7.68 2.27 -6.24
C HIS A 59 7.88 3.15 -5.02
N ILE A 60 7.92 2.55 -3.83
CA ILE A 60 8.09 3.25 -2.57
C ILE A 60 9.25 2.66 -1.79
N THR A 61 10.08 3.54 -1.23
CA THR A 61 11.13 3.18 -0.29
C THR A 61 10.94 4.01 0.97
N MET A 62 10.96 3.36 2.12
CA MET A 62 10.86 4.04 3.41
C MET A 62 12.03 3.64 4.29
N THR A 63 12.59 4.63 5.00
CA THR A 63 13.65 4.38 5.97
C THR A 63 13.24 4.99 7.32
N TYR A 64 13.60 4.30 8.40
CA TYR A 64 13.29 4.76 9.74
C TYR A 64 14.54 4.61 10.63
N GLY A 65 15.41 5.60 10.54
CA GLY A 65 16.64 5.63 11.32
C GLY A 65 16.40 5.95 12.80
N SER A 66 17.39 5.65 13.64
CA SER A 66 17.28 5.87 15.08
C SER A 66 17.10 7.35 15.47
N ASP A 67 17.55 8.27 14.60
CA ASP A 67 17.43 9.70 14.84
C ASP A 67 16.17 10.30 14.19
N ASP A 68 15.37 9.50 13.51
CA ASP A 68 14.18 9.96 12.82
C ASP A 68 12.96 9.90 13.76
N ALA A 69 12.25 11.01 13.89
CA ALA A 69 10.99 11.03 14.62
C ALA A 69 9.89 10.28 13.86
N VAL A 70 9.95 10.32 12.55
CA VAL A 70 9.03 9.62 11.64
C VAL A 70 9.83 9.04 10.48
N PRO A 71 9.30 8.00 9.80
CA PRO A 71 9.97 7.45 8.63
C PRO A 71 10.13 8.48 7.51
N GLN A 72 11.20 8.35 6.76
CA GLN A 72 11.39 9.10 5.53
C GLN A 72 10.90 8.27 4.35
N VAL A 73 10.23 8.90 3.40
CA VAL A 73 9.55 8.22 2.30
C VAL A 73 10.00 8.79 0.97
N TRP A 74 10.34 7.91 0.05
CA TRP A 74 10.61 8.25 -1.36
C TRP A 74 9.68 7.43 -2.24
N ILE A 75 9.03 8.11 -3.18
CA ILE A 75 8.14 7.48 -4.15
C ILE A 75 8.63 7.85 -5.54
N ASP A 76 9.03 6.84 -6.31
CA ASP A 76 9.67 7.00 -7.62
C ASP A 76 10.85 7.99 -7.52
N ASN A 77 11.67 7.84 -6.46
CA ASN A 77 12.83 8.66 -6.16
C ASN A 77 12.52 10.11 -5.77
N LYS A 78 11.26 10.40 -5.46
CA LYS A 78 10.80 11.73 -5.04
C LYS A 78 10.44 11.68 -3.57
N LYS A 79 11.03 12.57 -2.77
CA LYS A 79 10.73 12.59 -1.34
C LYS A 79 9.33 13.14 -1.08
N VAL A 80 8.55 12.41 -0.27
CA VAL A 80 7.17 12.75 0.07
C VAL A 80 7.00 12.67 1.58
N PRO A 81 6.29 13.63 2.22
CA PRO A 81 6.02 13.56 3.65
C PRO A 81 5.22 12.31 4.02
N VAL A 82 5.63 11.63 5.09
CA VAL A 82 4.95 10.40 5.54
C VAL A 82 3.48 10.66 5.91
N GLU A 83 3.17 11.85 6.39
CA GLU A 83 1.81 12.23 6.78
C GLU A 83 0.84 12.16 5.61
N VAL A 84 1.30 12.57 4.43
CA VAL A 84 0.50 12.52 3.20
C VAL A 84 0.23 11.08 2.80
N VAL A 85 1.26 10.25 2.83
CA VAL A 85 1.16 8.84 2.42
C VAL A 85 0.25 8.07 3.39
N ALA A 86 0.43 8.28 4.70
CA ALA A 86 -0.39 7.63 5.71
C ALA A 86 -1.87 7.99 5.55
N LYS A 87 -2.16 9.28 5.36
CA LYS A 87 -3.53 9.75 5.16
C LYS A 87 -4.18 9.10 3.94
N ASN A 88 -3.45 9.06 2.83
CA ASN A 88 -3.96 8.46 1.59
C ASN A 88 -4.14 6.94 1.70
N ASP A 89 -3.40 6.31 2.61
CA ASP A 89 -3.56 4.90 2.91
C ASP A 89 -4.65 4.63 3.97
N GLY A 90 -5.31 5.67 4.44
CA GLY A 90 -6.41 5.58 5.39
C GLY A 90 -5.96 5.39 6.82
N LEU A 91 -4.70 5.74 7.16
CA LEU A 91 -4.12 5.52 8.47
C LEU A 91 -3.63 6.82 9.10
N SER A 92 -3.58 6.86 10.42
CA SER A 92 -2.80 7.87 11.12
C SER A 92 -1.32 7.57 10.94
N VAL A 93 -0.47 8.57 11.17
CA VAL A 93 0.99 8.36 11.10
C VAL A 93 1.41 7.27 12.09
N GLU A 94 0.87 7.28 13.29
CA GLU A 94 1.20 6.28 14.32
C GLU A 94 0.86 4.87 13.87
N ASN A 95 -0.33 4.67 13.34
CA ASN A 95 -0.75 3.36 12.85
C ASN A 95 0.04 2.93 11.60
N PHE A 96 0.37 3.87 10.75
CA PHE A 96 1.19 3.62 9.57
C PHE A 96 2.59 3.13 9.95
N VAL A 97 3.22 3.80 10.91
CA VAL A 97 4.55 3.41 11.41
C VAL A 97 4.51 2.04 12.06
N GLU A 98 3.51 1.80 12.90
CA GLU A 98 3.33 0.50 13.56
C GLU A 98 3.13 -0.62 12.53
N TRP A 99 2.38 -0.37 11.49
CA TRP A 99 2.09 -1.36 10.45
C TRP A 99 3.35 -1.80 9.71
N PHE A 100 4.23 -0.86 9.35
CA PHE A 100 5.40 -1.17 8.53
C PHE A 100 6.67 -1.44 9.34
N PHE A 101 6.78 -0.87 10.53
CA PHE A 101 8.00 -0.93 11.32
C PHE A 101 7.81 -1.50 12.74
N GLY A 102 6.58 -1.70 13.19
CA GLY A 102 6.31 -2.08 14.58
C GLY A 102 6.91 -3.44 14.97
N ASN A 103 6.87 -4.40 14.08
CA ASN A 103 7.40 -5.75 14.32
C ASN A 103 8.57 -6.08 13.40
N SER A 104 9.07 -5.11 12.65
CA SER A 104 10.14 -5.33 11.70
C SER A 104 11.50 -5.17 12.37
N LYS A 105 12.42 -6.04 12.04
CA LYS A 105 13.82 -5.91 12.44
C LYS A 105 14.60 -5.01 11.50
N SER A 106 14.02 -4.66 10.37
CA SER A 106 14.64 -3.82 9.37
C SER A 106 14.16 -2.38 9.53
N ASN A 107 15.06 -1.42 9.30
CA ASN A 107 14.73 0.00 9.25
C ASN A 107 14.42 0.46 7.83
N VAL A 108 14.32 -0.44 6.88
CA VAL A 108 14.06 -0.13 5.48
C VAL A 108 12.91 -0.98 4.98
N PHE A 109 11.97 -0.33 4.30
CA PHE A 109 10.89 -1.00 3.59
C PHE A 109 10.97 -0.61 2.12
N GLU A 110 10.93 -1.61 1.25
CA GLU A 110 10.84 -1.41 -0.19
C GLU A 110 9.65 -2.16 -0.73
N GLY A 111 8.84 -1.47 -1.52
CA GLY A 111 7.63 -2.08 -2.06
C GLY A 111 7.00 -1.23 -3.15
N VAL A 112 5.71 -1.37 -3.29
CA VAL A 112 4.95 -0.63 -4.29
C VAL A 112 3.68 -0.06 -3.68
N ILE A 113 3.23 1.06 -4.24
CA ILE A 113 1.92 1.63 -3.98
C ILE A 113 1.02 1.19 -5.12
N VAL A 114 -0.08 0.53 -4.77
CA VAL A 114 -1.10 0.12 -5.73
C VAL A 114 -2.20 1.16 -5.68
N HIS A 115 -2.31 1.97 -6.71
CA HIS A 115 -3.28 3.07 -6.78
C HIS A 115 -4.61 2.59 -7.37
N PHE A 116 -5.70 2.96 -6.70
CA PHE A 116 -7.06 2.66 -7.16
C PHE A 116 -7.68 3.79 -7.97
N SER A 117 -7.04 4.96 -7.98
CA SER A 117 -7.52 6.14 -8.66
C SER A 117 -6.46 6.66 -9.62
N SER A 118 -6.74 7.79 -10.26
CA SER A 118 -5.78 8.46 -11.14
C SER A 118 -4.71 9.24 -10.39
N PHE A 119 -4.83 9.34 -9.06
CA PHE A 119 -3.86 10.06 -8.26
C PHE A 119 -2.46 9.44 -8.35
N ARG A 120 -1.43 10.27 -8.41
CA ARG A 120 -0.02 9.86 -8.34
C ARG A 120 0.76 10.90 -7.53
N TYR A 121 1.78 10.43 -6.89
CA TYR A 121 2.70 11.31 -6.14
C TYR A 121 3.69 11.99 -7.07
#